data_c00ab3c3e420568b27df7595621b39e7
#
_entry.id   c00ab3c3e420568b27df7595621b39e7
#
_cell.length_a   1.000
_cell.length_b   1.000
_cell.length_c   1.000
_cell.angle_alpha   90.00
_cell.angle_beta   90.00
_cell.angle_gamma   90.00
#
_symmetry.space_group_name_H-M   'P 1'
#
loop_
_entity.id
_entity.type
_entity.pdbx_description
1 polymer ?
#
loop_
_entity_poly.entity_id
_entity_poly.type
_entity_poly.pdbx_seq_one_letter_code
_entity_poly.pdbx_strand_id
1 'polypeptide(L)'
;MKKMLAVAAFAILGSAPLVAATAETPYTVNPDGKVDKVTRQGFETWRAAACERCHGPNQEGMVGPSLVESLKTLTKDQFKTTVLNGRPEKGMPNHPQLEPKLEALYTYLKCRSDGACKTAKVTAAE
;
A
#
# COMPACT_ATOMS: atom_id res chain seq x y z
N MET A 1 18.56 69.70 22.38
CA MET A 1 19.07 68.31 22.36
C MET A 1 17.89 67.36 22.25
N LYS A 2 17.61 66.91 21.05
CA LYS A 2 16.52 65.95 20.80
C LYS A 2 17.14 64.56 20.66
N LYS A 3 16.85 63.69 21.66
CA LYS A 3 17.24 62.28 21.59
C LYS A 3 16.22 61.53 20.75
N MET A 4 16.64 61.08 19.55
CA MET A 4 15.82 60.15 18.76
C MET A 4 16.02 58.74 19.28
N LEU A 5 14.96 58.14 19.79
CA LEU A 5 14.90 56.70 20.07
C LEU A 5 14.58 55.97 18.79
N ALA A 6 15.52 55.17 18.31
CA ALA A 6 15.29 54.25 17.23
C ALA A 6 14.61 52.97 17.82
N VAL A 7 13.37 52.75 17.38
CA VAL A 7 12.64 51.49 17.71
C VAL A 7 13.07 50.47 16.64
N ALA A 8 13.87 49.48 17.03
CA ALA A 8 14.19 48.32 16.19
C ALA A 8 12.98 47.39 16.19
N ALA A 9 12.31 47.29 15.05
CA ALA A 9 11.28 46.30 14.84
C ALA A 9 11.94 44.94 14.61
N PHE A 10 11.81 44.04 15.57
CA PHE A 10 12.26 42.64 15.43
C PHE A 10 11.18 41.86 14.67
N ALA A 11 11.41 41.59 13.40
CA ALA A 11 10.56 40.68 12.61
C ALA A 11 10.82 39.25 13.04
N ILE A 12 9.89 38.66 13.78
CA ILE A 12 9.88 37.23 14.10
C ILE A 12 9.40 36.49 12.85
N LEU A 13 10.33 35.92 12.08
CA LEU A 13 10.00 34.94 11.05
C LEU A 13 9.54 33.66 11.76
N GLY A 14 8.24 33.47 11.86
CA GLY A 14 7.66 32.23 12.33
C GLY A 14 7.90 31.14 11.28
N SER A 15 8.86 30.26 11.56
CA SER A 15 9.02 29.00 10.81
C SER A 15 7.85 28.08 11.19
N ALA A 16 6.85 27.99 10.34
CA ALA A 16 5.83 26.98 10.46
C ALA A 16 6.47 25.59 10.28
N PRO A 17 6.24 24.63 11.20
CA PRO A 17 6.74 23.28 11.00
C PRO A 17 6.07 22.68 9.77
N LEU A 18 6.86 22.24 8.81
CA LEU A 18 6.39 21.44 7.68
C LEU A 18 5.97 20.08 8.25
N VAL A 19 4.68 19.90 8.54
CA VAL A 19 4.14 18.60 8.88
C VAL A 19 4.17 17.77 7.60
N ALA A 20 5.18 16.92 7.45
CA ALA A 20 5.18 15.91 6.41
C ALA A 20 3.97 14.99 6.67
N ALA A 21 2.99 15.00 5.76
CA ALA A 21 1.90 14.04 5.77
C ALA A 21 2.50 12.65 5.54
N THR A 22 2.63 11.86 6.61
CA THR A 22 2.94 10.44 6.49
C THR A 22 1.73 9.78 5.85
N ALA A 23 1.89 9.22 4.64
CA ALA A 23 0.85 8.41 4.03
C ALA A 23 0.52 7.26 4.98
N GLU A 24 -0.72 7.22 5.49
CA GLU A 24 -1.18 6.13 6.34
C GLU A 24 -1.13 4.82 5.55
N THR A 25 -0.55 3.80 6.17
CA THR A 25 -0.55 2.46 5.59
C THR A 25 -1.97 1.89 5.63
N PRO A 26 -2.44 1.24 4.57
CA PRO A 26 -3.81 0.71 4.51
C PRO A 26 -4.02 -0.54 5.39
N TYR A 27 -2.97 -1.06 6.00
CA TYR A 27 -2.95 -2.29 6.79
C TYR A 27 -2.47 -2.02 8.22
N THR A 28 -2.79 -2.94 9.13
CA THR A 28 -2.24 -2.99 10.49
C THR A 28 -1.62 -4.35 10.75
N VAL A 29 -0.41 -4.36 11.32
CA VAL A 29 0.29 -5.56 11.78
C VAL A 29 0.65 -5.36 13.25
N ASN A 30 0.22 -6.30 14.11
CA ASN A 30 0.55 -6.25 15.52
C ASN A 30 1.96 -6.81 15.81
N PRO A 31 2.50 -6.68 17.05
CA PRO A 31 3.82 -7.18 17.41
C PRO A 31 4.00 -8.70 17.19
N ASP A 32 2.93 -9.48 17.23
CA ASP A 32 2.95 -10.94 16.99
C ASP A 32 2.91 -11.28 15.49
N GLY A 33 2.89 -10.29 14.61
CA GLY A 33 2.82 -10.47 13.17
C GLY A 33 1.42 -10.79 12.63
N LYS A 34 0.39 -10.69 13.47
CA LYS A 34 -1.00 -10.86 13.05
C LYS A 34 -1.52 -9.56 12.42
N VAL A 35 -2.40 -9.69 11.44
CA VAL A 35 -2.91 -8.57 10.65
C VAL A 35 -4.38 -8.26 10.98
N ASP A 36 -4.82 -7.06 10.58
CA ASP A 36 -6.25 -6.71 10.64
C ASP A 36 -7.09 -7.60 9.70
N LYS A 37 -8.41 -7.56 9.90
CA LYS A 37 -9.36 -8.39 9.16
C LYS A 37 -9.35 -8.10 7.66
N VAL A 38 -9.18 -6.85 7.26
CA VAL A 38 -9.17 -6.46 5.83
C VAL A 38 -7.93 -7.03 5.14
N THR A 39 -6.78 -6.93 5.77
CA THR A 39 -5.52 -7.53 5.26
C THR A 39 -5.65 -9.05 5.16
N ARG A 40 -6.28 -9.70 6.12
CA ARG A 40 -6.56 -11.13 6.06
C ARG A 40 -7.51 -11.50 4.92
N GLN A 41 -8.58 -10.73 4.71
CA GLN A 41 -9.48 -10.93 3.57
C GLN A 41 -8.76 -10.77 2.22
N GLY A 42 -7.80 -9.85 2.15
CA GLY A 42 -6.93 -9.70 0.98
C GLY A 42 -6.13 -10.95 0.67
N PHE A 43 -5.54 -11.58 1.68
CA PHE A 43 -4.87 -12.87 1.54
C PHE A 43 -5.81 -13.97 1.05
N GLU A 44 -7.00 -14.05 1.61
CA GLU A 44 -8.02 -15.04 1.19
C GLU A 44 -8.45 -14.82 -0.25
N THR A 45 -8.62 -13.57 -0.66
CA THR A 45 -8.92 -13.20 -2.05
C THR A 45 -7.79 -13.59 -3.00
N TRP A 46 -6.54 -13.32 -2.61
CA TRP A 46 -5.33 -13.74 -3.31
C TRP A 46 -5.33 -15.25 -3.59
N ARG A 47 -5.62 -16.04 -2.56
CA ARG A 47 -5.67 -17.49 -2.66
C ARG A 47 -6.84 -17.97 -3.53
N ALA A 48 -8.04 -17.43 -3.28
CA ALA A 48 -9.25 -17.83 -4.01
C ALA A 48 -9.19 -17.51 -5.51
N ALA A 49 -8.57 -16.39 -5.87
CA ALA A 49 -8.37 -15.99 -7.27
C ALA A 49 -7.15 -16.69 -7.92
N ALA A 50 -6.41 -17.50 -7.18
CA ALA A 50 -5.25 -18.26 -7.64
C ALA A 50 -4.16 -17.40 -8.30
N CYS A 51 -3.98 -16.18 -7.82
CA CYS A 51 -2.99 -15.23 -8.34
C CYS A 51 -1.54 -15.77 -8.26
N GLU A 52 -1.27 -16.62 -7.26
CA GLU A 52 0.03 -17.25 -7.07
C GLU A 52 0.49 -18.12 -8.24
N ARG A 53 -0.43 -18.62 -9.06
CA ARG A 53 -0.07 -19.45 -10.22
C ARG A 53 0.80 -18.70 -11.24
N CYS A 54 0.63 -17.40 -11.32
CA CYS A 54 1.41 -16.56 -12.23
C CYS A 54 2.40 -15.65 -11.50
N HIS A 55 2.04 -15.16 -10.32
CA HIS A 55 2.86 -14.19 -9.56
C HIS A 55 3.75 -14.81 -8.50
N GLY A 56 3.69 -16.13 -8.32
CA GLY A 56 4.45 -16.87 -7.31
C GLY A 56 3.77 -16.90 -5.95
N PRO A 57 4.00 -17.95 -5.14
CA PRO A 57 3.35 -18.14 -3.83
C PRO A 57 3.72 -17.07 -2.80
N ASN A 58 4.86 -16.41 -2.97
CA ASN A 58 5.34 -15.31 -2.13
C ASN A 58 5.27 -13.96 -2.85
N GLN A 59 4.52 -13.84 -3.93
CA GLN A 59 4.42 -12.66 -4.80
C GLN A 59 5.76 -12.25 -5.45
N GLU A 60 6.71 -13.16 -5.52
CA GLU A 60 8.06 -12.95 -6.05
C GLU A 60 8.12 -12.80 -7.58
N GLY A 61 7.07 -13.24 -8.27
CA GLY A 61 7.02 -13.31 -9.73
C GLY A 61 7.39 -14.69 -10.27
N MET A 62 6.78 -15.05 -11.36
CA MET A 62 7.06 -16.24 -12.16
C MET A 62 6.79 -15.93 -13.63
N VAL A 63 5.66 -16.40 -14.18
CA VAL A 63 5.16 -16.00 -15.50
C VAL A 63 4.73 -14.53 -15.49
N GLY A 64 4.08 -14.09 -14.41
CA GLY A 64 3.77 -12.70 -14.14
C GLY A 64 4.88 -12.00 -13.33
N PRO A 65 4.86 -10.66 -13.28
CA PRO A 65 5.87 -9.89 -12.54
C PRO A 65 5.78 -10.09 -11.04
N SER A 66 6.88 -9.76 -10.33
CA SER A 66 6.88 -9.64 -8.87
C SER A 66 5.91 -8.56 -8.41
N LEU A 67 4.94 -8.92 -7.57
CA LEU A 67 4.01 -7.95 -6.98
C LEU A 67 4.62 -7.24 -5.78
N VAL A 68 5.58 -7.84 -5.11
CA VAL A 68 6.38 -7.19 -4.07
C VAL A 68 7.08 -5.94 -4.66
N GLU A 69 7.62 -6.05 -5.86
CA GLU A 69 8.24 -4.91 -6.53
C GLU A 69 7.21 -3.96 -7.17
N SER A 70 6.20 -4.51 -7.85
CA SER A 70 5.20 -3.71 -8.56
C SER A 70 4.42 -2.76 -7.64
N LEU A 71 4.06 -3.21 -6.44
CA LEU A 71 3.30 -2.41 -5.47
C LEU A 71 4.12 -1.27 -4.84
N LYS A 72 5.42 -1.20 -5.07
CA LYS A 72 6.25 -0.06 -4.65
C LYS A 72 5.93 1.21 -5.45
N THR A 73 5.51 1.05 -6.69
CA THR A 73 5.27 2.16 -7.63
C THR A 73 3.84 2.28 -8.13
N LEU A 74 3.07 1.18 -8.13
CA LEU A 74 1.66 1.20 -8.52
C LEU A 74 0.81 1.96 -7.51
N THR A 75 0.05 2.93 -8.00
CA THR A 75 -1.02 3.54 -7.20
C THR A 75 -2.18 2.55 -7.01
N LYS A 76 -3.02 2.79 -6.01
CA LYS A 76 -4.21 1.98 -5.76
C LYS A 76 -5.13 1.93 -7.00
N ASP A 77 -5.34 3.06 -7.66
CA ASP A 77 -6.21 3.13 -8.84
C ASP A 77 -5.62 2.37 -10.03
N GLN A 78 -4.31 2.48 -10.26
CA GLN A 78 -3.62 1.69 -11.27
C GLN A 78 -3.72 0.19 -11.00
N PHE A 79 -3.56 -0.21 -9.73
CA PHE A 79 -3.72 -1.59 -9.30
C PHE A 79 -5.15 -2.10 -9.60
N LYS A 80 -6.17 -1.36 -9.16
CA LYS A 80 -7.59 -1.71 -9.40
C LYS A 80 -7.88 -1.85 -10.88
N THR A 81 -7.49 -0.89 -11.69
CA THR A 81 -7.66 -0.91 -13.15
C THR A 81 -6.98 -2.13 -13.77
N THR A 82 -5.76 -2.45 -13.35
CA THR A 82 -5.01 -3.60 -13.86
C THR A 82 -5.71 -4.92 -13.53
N VAL A 83 -6.19 -5.10 -12.31
CA VAL A 83 -6.88 -6.34 -11.92
C VAL A 83 -8.23 -6.49 -12.62
N LEU A 84 -9.02 -5.43 -12.70
CA LEU A 84 -10.34 -5.45 -13.32
C LEU A 84 -10.28 -5.72 -14.83
N ASN A 85 -9.38 -5.04 -15.52
CA ASN A 85 -9.27 -5.12 -16.98
C ASN A 85 -8.31 -6.22 -17.44
N GLY A 86 -7.40 -6.66 -16.56
CA GLY A 86 -6.32 -7.57 -16.93
C GLY A 86 -5.33 -6.95 -17.91
N ARG A 87 -4.46 -7.78 -18.42
CA ARG A 87 -3.52 -7.50 -19.52
C ARG A 87 -3.50 -8.71 -20.44
N PRO A 88 -4.57 -8.92 -21.23
CA PRO A 88 -4.73 -10.13 -22.03
C PRO A 88 -3.60 -10.32 -23.05
N GLU A 89 -3.03 -9.24 -23.58
CA GLU A 89 -1.87 -9.26 -24.47
C GLU A 89 -0.59 -9.80 -23.80
N LYS A 90 -0.55 -9.81 -22.47
CA LYS A 90 0.56 -10.35 -21.66
C LYS A 90 0.17 -11.63 -20.90
N GLY A 91 -1.04 -12.14 -21.13
CA GLY A 91 -1.54 -13.37 -20.51
C GLY A 91 -2.20 -13.19 -19.14
N MET A 92 -2.37 -11.98 -18.65
CA MET A 92 -3.12 -11.71 -17.42
C MET A 92 -4.62 -11.57 -17.72
N PRO A 93 -5.48 -12.47 -17.23
CA PRO A 93 -6.91 -12.36 -17.43
C PRO A 93 -7.50 -11.19 -16.62
N ASN A 94 -8.65 -10.69 -17.05
CA ASN A 94 -9.45 -9.73 -16.27
C ASN A 94 -10.19 -10.42 -15.12
N HIS A 95 -10.41 -9.68 -14.05
CA HIS A 95 -11.10 -10.17 -12.85
C HIS A 95 -12.19 -9.19 -12.38
N PRO A 96 -13.23 -8.92 -13.19
CA PRO A 96 -14.29 -7.97 -12.82
C PRO A 96 -15.06 -8.38 -11.56
N GLN A 97 -15.14 -9.68 -11.29
CA GLN A 97 -15.80 -10.23 -10.09
C GLN A 97 -15.07 -9.86 -8.78
N LEU A 98 -13.83 -9.38 -8.86
CA LEU A 98 -13.06 -8.98 -7.68
C LEU A 98 -13.29 -7.53 -7.27
N GLU A 99 -14.07 -6.75 -8.01
CA GLU A 99 -14.31 -5.34 -7.70
C GLU A 99 -14.61 -5.07 -6.21
N PRO A 100 -15.54 -5.78 -5.54
CA PRO A 100 -15.84 -5.55 -4.13
C PRO A 100 -14.70 -6.00 -3.18
N LYS A 101 -13.72 -6.74 -3.67
CA LYS A 101 -12.60 -7.28 -2.89
C LYS A 101 -11.26 -6.61 -3.17
N LEU A 102 -11.22 -5.66 -4.10
CA LEU A 102 -9.98 -5.03 -4.53
C LEU A 102 -9.29 -4.23 -3.43
N GLU A 103 -10.06 -3.59 -2.55
CA GLU A 103 -9.50 -2.85 -1.42
C GLU A 103 -8.72 -3.79 -0.50
N ALA A 104 -9.32 -4.90 -0.12
CA ALA A 104 -8.68 -5.91 0.72
C ALA A 104 -7.46 -6.54 0.03
N LEU A 105 -7.58 -6.88 -1.25
CA LEU A 105 -6.48 -7.45 -2.03
C LEU A 105 -5.30 -6.47 -2.12
N TYR A 106 -5.56 -5.19 -2.42
CA TYR A 106 -4.54 -4.16 -2.45
C TYR A 106 -3.85 -4.02 -1.09
N THR A 107 -4.64 -3.96 0.00
CA THR A 107 -4.14 -3.84 1.37
C THR A 107 -3.17 -4.97 1.72
N TYR A 108 -3.53 -6.20 1.41
CA TYR A 108 -2.66 -7.36 1.63
C TYR A 108 -1.36 -7.28 0.81
N LEU A 109 -1.47 -7.04 -0.50
CA LEU A 109 -0.31 -6.97 -1.38
C LEU A 109 0.62 -5.78 -1.03
N LYS A 110 0.04 -4.66 -0.60
CA LYS A 110 0.81 -3.52 -0.11
C LYS A 110 1.57 -3.85 1.17
N CYS A 111 0.94 -4.56 2.11
CA CYS A 111 1.59 -5.06 3.32
C CYS A 111 2.78 -5.97 3.00
N ARG A 112 2.65 -6.84 1.98
CA ARG A 112 3.74 -7.68 1.48
C ARG A 112 4.85 -6.86 0.85
N SER A 113 4.49 -5.92 -0.01
CA SER A 113 5.44 -5.05 -0.71
C SER A 113 6.25 -4.17 0.23
N ASP A 114 5.62 -3.64 1.27
CA ASP A 114 6.29 -2.81 2.28
C ASP A 114 7.13 -3.62 3.28
N GLY A 115 7.05 -4.95 3.24
CA GLY A 115 7.78 -5.85 4.14
C GLY A 115 7.18 -5.97 5.54
N ALA A 116 6.04 -5.35 5.81
CA ALA A 116 5.34 -5.46 7.10
C ALA A 116 4.73 -6.84 7.31
N CYS A 117 4.13 -7.42 6.26
CA CYS A 117 3.74 -8.82 6.21
C CYS A 117 4.93 -9.68 5.76
N LYS A 118 5.71 -10.18 6.69
CA LYS A 118 6.97 -10.90 6.42
C LYS A 118 6.77 -12.21 5.66
N THR A 119 5.63 -12.86 5.86
CA THR A 119 5.27 -14.13 5.21
C THR A 119 4.06 -13.95 4.32
N ALA A 120 3.96 -14.75 3.25
CA ALA A 120 2.82 -14.72 2.35
C ALA A 120 1.51 -15.12 3.06
N LYS A 121 1.58 -16.13 3.93
CA LYS A 121 0.44 -16.53 4.76
C LYS A 121 0.34 -15.60 5.96
N VAL A 122 -0.80 -14.94 6.12
CA VAL A 122 -1.10 -14.06 7.25
C VAL A 122 -2.30 -14.59 8.05
N THR A 123 -2.30 -14.28 9.33
CA THR A 123 -3.40 -14.63 10.27
C THR A 123 -3.98 -13.34 10.83
N ALA A 124 -5.30 -13.30 11.02
CA ALA A 124 -5.95 -12.16 11.65
C ALA A 124 -5.64 -12.09 13.15
N ALA A 125 -5.55 -10.87 13.68
CA ALA A 125 -5.65 -10.63 15.11
C ALA A 125 -7.08 -10.96 15.59
N GLU A 126 -7.19 -11.54 16.77
CA GLU A 126 -8.47 -11.80 17.46
C GLU A 126 -9.06 -10.50 18.02
#